data_d3c603b2adc01ed12a725f728eb23924
#
_entry.id   d3c603b2adc01ed12a725f728eb23924
#
_cell.length_a   1.000
_cell.length_b   1.000
_cell.length_c   1.000
_cell.angle_alpha   90.00
_cell.angle_beta   90.00
_cell.angle_gamma   90.00
#
_symmetry.space_group_name_H-M   'P 1'
#
loop_
_entity.id
_entity.type
_entity.pdbx_description
1 polymer ?
#
loop_
_entity_poly.entity_id
_entity_poly.type
_entity_poly.pdbx_seq_one_letter_code
_entity_poly.pdbx_strand_id
1 'polypeptide(L)'
;MIGYLKLKSTENELYESEYLNELENKKTFISRIQYQVCKYYYKFLAKIKYYLNIITVKQVYNAYILILPLKSISENNRMKKCINNVQKIIKQYNIQTLVIEEKLKKNPVIDQMIQNEEKKVHILDGRGVMPYLVKEIFEFLLEKYNTKLEMEDLCICVKEYKPLYIDNILHL
;
A
#
# COMPACT_ATOMS: atom_id res chain seq x y z
N MET A 1 -12.60 -4.70 8.46
CA MET A 1 -11.25 -5.00 7.99
C MET A 1 -10.82 -3.95 6.99
N ILE A 2 -9.55 -3.53 6.99
CA ILE A 2 -9.05 -2.45 6.12
C ILE A 2 -8.22 -3.06 4.99
N GLY A 3 -8.44 -2.59 3.76
CA GLY A 3 -7.63 -2.90 2.60
C GLY A 3 -6.90 -1.67 2.09
N TYR A 4 -5.67 -1.82 1.62
CA TYR A 4 -4.90 -0.79 0.95
C TYR A 4 -4.58 -1.21 -0.48
N LEU A 5 -5.16 -0.51 -1.45
CA LEU A 5 -4.97 -0.77 -2.87
C LEU A 5 -3.84 0.10 -3.41
N LYS A 6 -2.79 -0.54 -3.92
CA LYS A 6 -1.65 0.17 -4.51
C LYS A 6 -1.20 -0.42 -5.84
N LEU A 7 -0.56 0.41 -6.62
CA LEU A 7 0.21 -0.02 -7.78
C LEU A 7 1.56 -0.57 -7.31
N LYS A 8 2.09 -1.57 -7.96
CA LYS A 8 3.47 -1.98 -7.69
C LYS A 8 4.41 -0.80 -7.98
N SER A 9 5.27 -0.45 -7.06
CA SER A 9 6.27 0.61 -7.28
C SER A 9 7.52 0.07 -7.97
N THR A 10 7.88 -1.17 -7.66
CA THR A 10 9.03 -1.87 -8.24
C THR A 10 8.67 -3.31 -8.56
N GLU A 11 9.45 -3.97 -9.43
CA GLU A 11 9.27 -5.41 -9.67
C GLU A 11 9.43 -6.21 -8.37
N ASN A 12 10.25 -5.72 -7.44
CA ASN A 12 10.52 -6.37 -6.16
C ASN A 12 9.26 -6.51 -5.30
N GLU A 13 8.33 -5.55 -5.33
CA GLU A 13 7.11 -5.65 -4.51
C GLU A 13 6.23 -6.87 -4.81
N LEU A 14 6.35 -7.45 -6.02
CA LEU A 14 5.62 -8.68 -6.37
C LEU A 14 6.31 -9.96 -5.89
N TYR A 15 7.62 -9.91 -5.64
CA TYR A 15 8.41 -11.08 -5.29
C TYR A 15 9.34 -10.87 -4.10
N GLU A 16 9.27 -9.74 -3.40
CA GLU A 16 9.93 -9.57 -2.12
C GLU A 16 9.54 -10.70 -1.17
N SER A 17 10.53 -11.47 -0.78
CA SER A 17 10.38 -12.48 0.26
C SER A 17 11.47 -12.30 1.30
N GLU A 18 11.13 -12.53 2.55
CA GLU A 18 12.10 -12.54 3.65
C GLU A 18 13.26 -13.48 3.36
N TYR A 19 12.96 -14.60 2.71
CA TYR A 19 13.95 -15.58 2.29
C TYR A 19 15.00 -15.02 1.32
N LEU A 20 14.62 -14.17 0.36
CA LEU A 20 15.60 -13.52 -0.54
C LEU A 20 16.50 -12.57 0.22
N ASN A 21 15.96 -11.81 1.16
CA ASN A 21 16.73 -10.90 1.99
C ASN A 21 17.73 -11.67 2.89
N GLU A 22 17.30 -12.80 3.46
CA GLU A 22 18.18 -13.68 4.21
C GLU A 22 19.33 -14.26 3.37
N LEU A 23 19.03 -14.69 2.13
CA LEU A 23 20.05 -15.21 1.21
C LEU A 23 21.04 -14.12 0.77
N GLU A 24 20.57 -12.90 0.57
CA GLU A 24 21.43 -11.76 0.20
C GLU A 24 22.40 -11.40 1.33
N ASN A 25 21.96 -11.53 2.58
CA ASN A 25 22.79 -11.27 3.76
C ASN A 25 23.82 -12.38 4.03
N LYS A 26 23.60 -13.61 3.56
CA LYS A 26 24.54 -14.73 3.65
C LYS A 26 25.60 -14.62 2.56
N LYS A 27 26.80 -14.16 2.91
CA LYS A 27 27.93 -13.94 1.96
C LYS A 27 28.63 -15.20 1.45
N THR A 28 28.01 -16.39 1.54
CA THR A 28 28.60 -17.64 1.07
C THR A 28 28.44 -17.85 -0.44
N PHE A 29 29.31 -18.62 -1.09
CA PHE A 29 29.20 -18.94 -2.51
C PHE A 29 27.84 -19.64 -2.82
N ILE A 30 27.45 -20.59 -1.98
CA ILE A 30 26.21 -21.35 -2.13
C ILE A 30 24.99 -20.42 -2.02
N SER A 31 24.99 -19.51 -1.04
CA SER A 31 23.86 -18.56 -0.89
C SER A 31 23.73 -17.62 -2.09
N ARG A 32 24.82 -17.25 -2.75
CA ARG A 32 24.78 -16.44 -3.99
C ARG A 32 24.12 -17.19 -5.14
N ILE A 33 24.42 -18.48 -5.32
CA ILE A 33 23.77 -19.30 -6.35
C ILE A 33 22.29 -19.46 -6.03
N GLN A 34 21.94 -19.80 -4.79
CA GLN A 34 20.55 -19.92 -4.35
C GLN A 34 19.78 -18.62 -4.54
N TYR A 35 20.38 -17.48 -4.18
CA TYR A 35 19.78 -16.16 -4.39
C TYR A 35 19.46 -15.92 -5.88
N GLN A 36 20.39 -16.20 -6.80
CA GLN A 36 20.16 -16.01 -8.23
C GLN A 36 19.03 -16.91 -8.74
N VAL A 37 19.02 -18.19 -8.40
CA VAL A 37 17.95 -19.13 -8.79
C VAL A 37 16.61 -18.68 -8.25
N CYS A 38 16.51 -18.34 -6.97
CA CYS A 38 15.27 -17.84 -6.37
C CYS A 38 14.81 -16.52 -7.01
N LYS A 39 15.73 -15.61 -7.27
CA LYS A 39 15.44 -14.35 -7.96
C LYS A 39 14.85 -14.56 -9.35
N TYR A 40 15.40 -15.49 -10.14
CA TYR A 40 14.82 -15.84 -11.43
C TYR A 40 13.42 -16.46 -11.30
N TYR A 41 13.23 -17.36 -10.36
CA TYR A 41 11.94 -17.97 -10.08
C TYR A 41 10.88 -16.92 -9.71
N TYR A 42 11.19 -16.02 -8.78
CA TYR A 42 10.25 -14.95 -8.38
C TYR A 42 9.98 -13.97 -9.52
N LYS A 43 10.97 -13.62 -10.35
CA LYS A 43 10.76 -12.83 -11.57
C LYS A 43 9.80 -13.51 -12.54
N PHE A 44 9.94 -14.83 -12.71
CA PHE A 44 9.02 -15.61 -13.53
C PHE A 44 7.61 -15.59 -12.97
N LEU A 45 7.44 -15.82 -11.67
CA LEU A 45 6.14 -15.69 -11.00
C LEU A 45 5.53 -14.29 -11.14
N ALA A 46 6.34 -13.24 -11.02
CA ALA A 46 5.87 -11.86 -11.22
C ALA A 46 5.34 -11.62 -12.65
N LYS A 47 6.01 -12.21 -13.67
CA LYS A 47 5.52 -12.19 -15.06
C LYS A 47 4.17 -12.91 -15.18
N ILE A 48 4.03 -14.10 -14.60
CA ILE A 48 2.75 -14.85 -14.59
C ILE A 48 1.66 -14.01 -13.95
N LYS A 49 1.90 -13.44 -12.78
CA LYS A 49 0.94 -12.55 -12.09
C LYS A 49 0.52 -11.38 -12.98
N TYR A 50 1.47 -10.76 -13.67
CA TYR A 50 1.20 -9.68 -14.62
C TYR A 50 0.30 -10.14 -15.76
N TYR A 51 0.63 -11.25 -16.44
CA TYR A 51 -0.15 -11.73 -17.59
C TYR A 51 -1.57 -12.19 -17.20
N LEU A 52 -1.70 -12.84 -16.05
CA LEU A 52 -2.98 -13.34 -15.55
C LEU A 52 -3.77 -12.30 -14.73
N ASN A 53 -3.24 -11.09 -14.53
CA ASN A 53 -3.81 -10.03 -13.71
C ASN A 53 -4.09 -10.50 -12.26
N ILE A 54 -3.19 -11.33 -11.70
CA ILE A 54 -3.32 -11.84 -10.33
C ILE A 54 -2.83 -10.80 -9.35
N ILE A 55 -3.73 -10.37 -8.46
CA ILE A 55 -3.42 -9.41 -7.40
C ILE A 55 -2.63 -10.11 -6.30
N THR A 56 -1.54 -9.50 -5.87
CA THR A 56 -0.81 -9.98 -4.70
C THR A 56 -1.45 -9.42 -3.45
N VAL A 57 -1.85 -10.30 -2.54
CA VAL A 57 -2.43 -9.95 -1.25
C VAL A 57 -1.38 -10.21 -0.18
N LYS A 58 -1.03 -9.17 0.59
CA LYS A 58 -0.15 -9.26 1.76
C LYS A 58 -0.96 -8.88 2.99
N GLN A 59 -0.97 -9.72 4.01
CA GLN A 59 -1.56 -9.36 5.30
C GLN A 59 -0.51 -8.67 6.16
N VAL A 60 -0.88 -7.54 6.73
CA VAL A 60 -0.05 -6.77 7.66
C VAL A 60 -0.94 -6.40 8.85
N TYR A 61 -0.70 -7.03 9.99
CA TYR A 61 -1.57 -6.91 11.16
C TYR A 61 -3.05 -7.14 10.81
N ASN A 62 -3.91 -6.17 11.07
CA ASN A 62 -5.35 -6.21 10.80
C ASN A 62 -5.74 -5.60 9.44
N ALA A 63 -4.77 -5.41 8.54
CA ALA A 63 -4.98 -4.83 7.22
C ALA A 63 -4.46 -5.74 6.11
N TYR A 64 -4.99 -5.55 4.90
CA TYR A 64 -4.55 -6.22 3.69
C TYR A 64 -3.99 -5.21 2.69
N ILE A 65 -2.81 -5.48 2.16
CA ILE A 65 -2.22 -4.72 1.06
C ILE A 65 -2.52 -5.47 -0.23
N LEU A 66 -3.25 -4.83 -1.14
CA LEU A 66 -3.63 -5.34 -2.45
C LEU A 66 -2.75 -4.69 -3.51
N ILE A 67 -1.80 -5.44 -4.06
CA ILE A 67 -0.83 -4.94 -5.03
C ILE A 67 -1.29 -5.30 -6.44
N LEU A 68 -1.60 -4.28 -7.24
CA LEU A 68 -1.98 -4.44 -8.63
C LEU A 68 -0.75 -4.80 -9.49
N PRO A 69 -0.80 -5.86 -10.31
CA PRO A 69 0.31 -6.28 -11.16
C PRO A 69 0.37 -5.48 -12.47
N LEU A 70 0.34 -4.15 -12.38
CA LEU A 70 0.34 -3.26 -13.54
C LEU A 70 1.66 -2.51 -13.62
N LYS A 71 2.13 -2.26 -14.84
CA LYS A 71 3.36 -1.47 -15.08
C LYS A 71 3.06 0.03 -15.08
N SER A 72 1.87 0.42 -15.53
CA SER A 72 1.45 1.81 -15.63
C SER A 72 -0.03 1.95 -15.29
N ILE A 73 -0.40 3.14 -14.83
CA ILE A 73 -1.78 3.55 -14.58
C ILE A 73 -2.59 3.59 -15.88
N SER A 74 -1.95 3.80 -17.02
CA SER A 74 -2.61 3.92 -18.32
C SER A 74 -3.09 2.61 -18.94
N GLU A 75 -2.83 1.46 -18.32
CA GLU A 75 -3.25 0.13 -18.79
C GLU A 75 -4.75 -0.14 -18.53
N ASN A 76 -5.65 0.68 -19.09
CA ASN A 76 -7.09 0.68 -18.74
C ASN A 76 -7.77 -0.70 -18.91
N ASN A 77 -7.47 -1.45 -19.97
CA ASN A 77 -8.08 -2.76 -20.19
C ASN A 77 -7.65 -3.80 -19.12
N ARG A 78 -6.39 -3.72 -18.69
CA ARG A 78 -5.89 -4.57 -17.61
C ARG A 78 -6.40 -4.08 -16.26
N MET A 79 -6.48 -2.76 -16.07
CA MET A 79 -7.05 -2.17 -14.86
C MET A 79 -8.46 -2.69 -14.61
N LYS A 80 -9.35 -2.71 -15.63
CA LYS A 80 -10.70 -3.28 -15.49
C LYS A 80 -10.69 -4.73 -14.99
N LYS A 81 -9.81 -5.58 -15.54
CA LYS A 81 -9.68 -6.97 -15.10
C LYS A 81 -9.18 -7.06 -13.67
N CYS A 82 -8.18 -6.25 -13.31
CA CYS A 82 -7.66 -6.19 -11.94
C CYS A 82 -8.73 -5.73 -10.95
N ILE A 83 -9.52 -4.71 -11.27
CA ILE A 83 -10.60 -4.22 -10.42
C ILE A 83 -11.65 -5.31 -10.14
N ASN A 84 -12.06 -6.07 -11.15
CA ASN A 84 -12.96 -7.21 -10.95
C ASN A 84 -12.37 -8.25 -9.97
N ASN A 85 -11.05 -8.46 -10.02
CA ASN A 85 -10.38 -9.35 -9.06
C ASN A 85 -10.27 -8.71 -7.66
N VAL A 86 -10.04 -7.38 -7.57
CA VAL A 86 -10.08 -6.65 -6.29
C VAL A 86 -11.44 -6.81 -5.62
N GLN A 87 -12.54 -6.67 -6.36
CA GLN A 87 -13.88 -6.83 -5.82
C GLN A 87 -14.14 -8.24 -5.25
N LYS A 88 -13.61 -9.29 -5.90
CA LYS A 88 -13.66 -10.67 -5.37
C LYS A 88 -12.87 -10.79 -4.06
N ILE A 89 -11.68 -10.20 -4.00
CA ILE A 89 -10.82 -10.19 -2.82
C ILE A 89 -11.48 -9.43 -1.67
N ILE A 90 -12.08 -8.28 -1.94
CA ILE A 90 -12.83 -7.48 -0.94
C ILE A 90 -13.92 -8.35 -0.28
N LYS A 91 -14.68 -9.10 -1.07
CA LYS A 91 -15.71 -10.01 -0.56
C LYS A 91 -15.11 -11.17 0.22
N GLN A 92 -14.07 -11.80 -0.31
CA GLN A 92 -13.41 -12.97 0.29
C GLN A 92 -12.83 -12.67 1.68
N TYR A 93 -12.21 -11.49 1.84
CA TYR A 93 -11.55 -11.09 3.08
C TYR A 93 -12.41 -10.15 3.95
N ASN A 94 -13.68 -9.94 3.57
CA ASN A 94 -14.62 -9.04 4.28
C ASN A 94 -14.01 -7.66 4.55
N ILE A 95 -13.42 -7.05 3.51
CA ILE A 95 -12.83 -5.72 3.59
C ILE A 95 -13.97 -4.70 3.60
N GLN A 96 -14.09 -3.94 4.67
CA GLN A 96 -15.14 -2.92 4.85
C GLN A 96 -14.66 -1.53 4.43
N THR A 97 -13.37 -1.28 4.52
CA THR A 97 -12.75 0.01 4.18
C THR A 97 -11.61 -0.23 3.21
N LEU A 98 -11.60 0.47 2.09
CA LEU A 98 -10.55 0.40 1.09
C LEU A 98 -9.87 1.76 0.95
N VAL A 99 -8.58 1.80 1.25
CA VAL A 99 -7.71 2.96 1.01
C VAL A 99 -7.07 2.82 -0.37
N ILE A 100 -7.17 3.84 -1.21
CA ILE A 100 -6.63 3.82 -2.57
C ILE A 100 -5.42 4.73 -2.68
N GLU A 101 -4.30 4.20 -3.20
CA GLU A 101 -3.10 4.98 -3.47
C GLU A 101 -3.41 6.17 -4.39
N GLU A 102 -2.89 7.36 -4.07
CA GLU A 102 -3.18 8.61 -4.79
C GLU A 102 -2.92 8.52 -6.29
N LYS A 103 -1.86 7.81 -6.70
CA LYS A 103 -1.55 7.62 -8.12
C LYS A 103 -2.67 6.90 -8.88
N LEU A 104 -3.34 5.94 -8.24
CA LEU A 104 -4.41 5.16 -8.86
C LEU A 104 -5.68 5.98 -9.15
N LYS A 105 -5.94 7.02 -8.38
CA LYS A 105 -7.14 7.88 -8.54
C LYS A 105 -7.19 8.63 -9.88
N LYS A 106 -6.04 8.80 -10.52
CA LYS A 106 -5.98 9.43 -11.84
C LYS A 106 -6.49 8.52 -12.97
N ASN A 107 -6.87 7.28 -12.66
CA ASN A 107 -7.36 6.35 -13.66
C ASN A 107 -8.90 6.34 -13.65
N PRO A 108 -9.56 6.57 -14.81
CA PRO A 108 -11.02 6.66 -14.89
C PRO A 108 -11.74 5.35 -14.51
N VAL A 109 -11.07 4.20 -14.63
CA VAL A 109 -11.64 2.91 -14.22
C VAL A 109 -11.72 2.81 -12.69
N ILE A 110 -10.76 3.40 -11.99
CA ILE A 110 -10.78 3.48 -10.53
C ILE A 110 -11.90 4.43 -10.08
N ASP A 111 -12.07 5.58 -10.73
CA ASP A 111 -13.15 6.50 -10.41
C ASP A 111 -14.53 5.84 -10.58
N GLN A 112 -14.73 5.09 -11.66
CA GLN A 112 -15.96 4.30 -11.87
C GLN A 112 -16.17 3.24 -10.77
N MET A 113 -15.08 2.58 -10.34
CA MET A 113 -15.15 1.64 -9.23
C MET A 113 -15.57 2.33 -7.94
N ILE A 114 -14.98 3.49 -7.62
CA ILE A 114 -15.31 4.29 -6.44
C ILE A 114 -16.81 4.59 -6.43
N GLN A 115 -17.33 5.15 -7.51
CA GLN A 115 -18.75 5.50 -7.63
C GLN A 115 -19.71 4.31 -7.49
N ASN A 116 -19.33 3.14 -7.99
CA ASN A 116 -20.17 1.93 -7.95
C ASN A 116 -20.13 1.18 -6.61
N GLU A 117 -19.02 1.27 -5.87
CA GLU A 117 -18.80 0.50 -4.64
C GLU A 117 -19.00 1.32 -3.35
N GLU A 118 -19.15 2.65 -3.42
CA GLU A 118 -19.38 3.52 -2.24
C GLU A 118 -20.54 3.05 -1.35
N LYS A 119 -21.51 2.34 -1.93
CA LYS A 119 -22.65 1.79 -1.18
C LYS A 119 -22.31 0.56 -0.34
N LYS A 120 -21.19 -0.13 -0.61
CA LYS A 120 -20.85 -1.42 -0.01
C LYS A 120 -19.53 -1.40 0.77
N VAL A 121 -18.60 -0.54 0.39
CA VAL A 121 -17.27 -0.44 0.95
C VAL A 121 -16.94 1.02 1.17
N HIS A 122 -16.50 1.39 2.35
CA HIS A 122 -16.01 2.75 2.59
C HIS A 122 -14.70 2.96 1.84
N ILE A 123 -14.72 3.82 0.83
CA ILE A 123 -13.52 4.13 0.06
C ILE A 123 -12.89 5.39 0.62
N LEU A 124 -11.68 5.25 1.18
CA LEU A 124 -10.89 6.36 1.68
C LEU A 124 -9.86 6.76 0.65
N ASP A 125 -9.85 8.01 0.31
CA ASP A 125 -8.96 8.54 -0.71
C ASP A 125 -7.58 8.96 -0.18
N GLY A 126 -7.24 8.62 1.03
CA GLY A 126 -5.96 8.89 1.68
C GLY A 126 -5.71 10.38 1.98
N ARG A 127 -6.37 11.30 1.28
CA ARG A 127 -6.18 12.75 1.52
C ARG A 127 -6.80 13.22 2.83
N GLY A 128 -7.85 12.53 3.27
CA GLY A 128 -8.52 12.85 4.54
C GLY A 128 -7.98 12.06 5.73
N VAL A 129 -7.18 11.01 5.51
CA VAL A 129 -6.72 10.11 6.58
C VAL A 129 -5.50 10.68 7.31
N MET A 130 -4.56 11.28 6.57
CA MET A 130 -3.34 11.82 7.17
C MET A 130 -3.59 12.84 8.28
N PRO A 131 -4.52 13.81 8.13
CA PRO A 131 -4.82 14.74 9.22
C PRO A 131 -5.28 14.05 10.51
N TYR A 132 -6.05 12.97 10.39
CA TYR A 132 -6.54 12.21 11.56
C TYR A 132 -5.48 11.31 12.18
N LEU A 133 -4.42 10.95 11.43
CA LEU A 133 -3.32 10.12 11.93
C LEU A 133 -2.15 10.94 12.47
N VAL A 134 -2.19 12.25 12.37
CA VAL A 134 -1.09 13.12 12.83
C VAL A 134 -0.82 12.87 14.32
N LYS A 135 -1.84 12.86 15.14
CA LYS A 135 -1.74 12.63 16.57
C LYS A 135 -1.11 11.27 16.89
N GLU A 136 -1.65 10.19 16.33
CA GLU A 136 -1.14 8.83 16.55
C GLU A 136 0.29 8.65 16.05
N ILE A 137 0.66 9.33 14.95
CA ILE A 137 2.03 9.32 14.45
C ILE A 137 2.96 10.02 15.44
N PHE A 138 2.57 11.16 15.99
CA PHE A 138 3.37 11.86 16.99
C PHE A 138 3.48 11.06 18.28
N GLU A 139 2.40 10.54 18.82
CA GLU A 139 2.42 9.68 20.01
C GLU A 139 3.37 8.50 19.81
N PHE A 140 3.29 7.82 18.66
CA PHE A 140 4.21 6.72 18.31
C PHE A 140 5.68 7.18 18.24
N LEU A 141 5.96 8.35 17.65
CA LEU A 141 7.33 8.87 17.54
C LEU A 141 7.88 9.25 18.90
N LEU A 142 7.10 9.93 19.75
CA LEU A 142 7.50 10.32 21.10
C LEU A 142 7.80 9.07 21.94
N GLU A 143 6.96 8.05 21.90
CA GLU A 143 7.19 6.78 22.56
C GLU A 143 8.47 6.10 22.05
N LYS A 144 8.65 6.03 20.73
CA LYS A 144 9.81 5.40 20.10
C LYS A 144 11.12 6.07 20.46
N TYR A 145 11.13 7.40 20.60
CA TYR A 145 12.32 8.17 20.98
C TYR A 145 12.41 8.45 22.48
N ASN A 146 11.46 7.92 23.26
CA ASN A 146 11.39 8.10 24.72
C ASN A 146 11.47 9.58 25.13
N THR A 147 10.74 10.42 24.43
CA THR A 147 10.65 11.86 24.69
C THR A 147 9.20 12.30 24.89
N LYS A 148 8.99 13.54 25.34
CA LYS A 148 7.67 14.12 25.54
C LYS A 148 7.51 15.35 24.65
N LEU A 149 6.28 15.61 24.19
CA LEU A 149 5.95 16.73 23.33
C LEU A 149 6.36 18.09 23.93
N GLU A 150 6.26 18.23 25.25
CA GLU A 150 6.64 19.43 25.99
C GLU A 150 8.15 19.73 25.94
N MET A 151 8.97 18.76 25.55
CA MET A 151 10.42 18.85 25.47
C MET A 151 10.94 19.03 24.04
N GLU A 152 10.03 19.05 23.04
CA GLU A 152 10.41 19.03 21.63
C GLU A 152 9.86 20.25 20.89
N ASP A 153 10.67 20.84 20.04
CA ASP A 153 10.23 21.87 19.09
C ASP A 153 9.59 21.19 17.87
N LEU A 154 8.28 21.39 17.71
CA LEU A 154 7.53 20.79 16.62
C LEU A 154 7.50 21.70 15.39
N CYS A 155 8.08 21.26 14.27
CA CYS A 155 7.99 21.95 12.99
C CYS A 155 7.21 21.09 11.99
N ILE A 156 6.04 21.56 11.53
CA ILE A 156 5.20 20.87 10.56
C ILE A 156 5.25 21.60 9.22
N CYS A 157 5.88 20.97 8.23
CA CYS A 157 5.92 21.47 6.87
C CYS A 157 4.76 20.93 6.04
N VAL A 158 3.86 21.79 5.60
CA VAL A 158 2.73 21.42 4.74
C VAL A 158 2.88 22.04 3.34
N LYS A 159 2.62 21.27 2.30
CA LYS A 159 2.65 21.76 0.92
C LYS A 159 1.50 22.71 0.62
N GLU A 160 0.34 22.46 1.20
CA GLU A 160 -0.87 23.28 1.05
C GLU A 160 -1.51 23.48 2.42
N TYR A 161 -1.88 24.71 2.72
CA TYR A 161 -2.61 25.03 3.94
C TYR A 161 -4.02 24.46 3.88
N LYS A 162 -4.39 23.68 4.90
CA LYS A 162 -5.76 23.23 5.12
C LYS A 162 -6.13 23.44 6.59
N PRO A 163 -7.28 24.08 6.87
CA PRO A 163 -7.72 24.33 8.26
C PRO A 163 -7.67 23.07 9.14
N LEU A 164 -8.07 21.93 8.59
CA LEU A 164 -8.08 20.64 9.30
C LEU A 164 -6.71 20.22 9.86
N TYR A 165 -5.60 20.63 9.24
CA TYR A 165 -4.26 20.34 9.78
C TYR A 165 -3.98 21.13 11.05
N ILE A 166 -4.45 22.37 11.12
CA ILE A 166 -4.26 23.23 12.29
C ILE A 166 -5.12 22.77 13.45
N ASP A 167 -6.39 22.42 13.19
CA ASP A 167 -7.27 21.91 14.23
C ASP A 167 -6.68 20.66 14.90
N ASN A 168 -6.12 19.75 14.11
CA ASN A 168 -5.50 18.54 14.66
C ASN A 168 -4.18 18.82 15.42
N ILE A 169 -3.42 19.86 15.01
CA ILE A 169 -2.20 20.28 15.71
C ILE A 169 -2.52 20.95 17.04
N LEU A 170 -3.58 21.76 17.07
CA LEU A 170 -4.03 22.43 18.30
C LEU A 170 -4.59 21.48 19.36
N HIS A 171 -4.90 20.25 18.97
CA HIS A 171 -5.40 19.17 19.85
C HIS A 171 -4.32 18.11 20.17
N LEU A 172 -3.06 18.32 19.78
CA LEU A 172 -1.90 17.56 20.24
C LEU A 172 -1.52 17.99 21.65
#